data_f42e28039588f9615e0cd34b007e1fbe
#
_entry.id   f42e28039588f9615e0cd34b007e1fbe
#
_cell.length_a   1.000
_cell.length_b   1.000
_cell.length_c   1.000
_cell.angle_alpha   90.00
_cell.angle_beta   90.00
_cell.angle_gamma   90.00
#
_symmetry.space_group_name_H-M   'P 1'
#
loop_
_entity.id
_entity.type
_entity.pdbx_description
1 polymer ?
#
loop_
_entity_poly.entity_id
_entity_poly.type
_entity_poly.pdbx_seq_one_letter_code
_entity_poly.pdbx_strand_id
1 'polypeptide(L)'
;MILVDANLLLYAANRDAAEHEAARSWLDARLNGTARVGLPWPSTLAFVRIASNPIVVRRSVTPAEAWRQVRDWLACEAAWIPLPGARHAEVLGALLERPFVTSRLVPDAQFPEASRFPRR
;
A
#
# COMPACT_ATOMS: atom_id res chain seq x y z
N MET A 1 7.87 0.78 12.89
CA MET A 1 7.86 0.73 11.41
C MET A 1 6.48 0.37 10.92
N ILE A 2 6.05 1.00 9.84
CA ILE A 2 4.74 0.78 9.24
C ILE A 2 4.94 0.27 7.82
N LEU A 3 4.22 -0.79 7.45
CA LEU A 3 4.21 -1.31 6.09
C LEU A 3 2.86 -0.95 5.45
N VAL A 4 2.91 -0.40 4.24
CA VAL A 4 1.73 0.12 3.55
C VAL A 4 1.33 -0.84 2.43
N ASP A 5 0.05 -1.23 2.39
CA ASP A 5 -0.47 -2.09 1.33
C ASP A 5 -0.99 -1.26 0.14
N ALA A 6 -1.30 -1.98 -0.95
CA ALA A 6 -1.77 -1.35 -2.18
C ALA A 6 -3.11 -0.65 -2.01
N ASN A 7 -4.01 -1.17 -1.18
CA ASN A 7 -5.33 -0.58 -0.99
C ASN A 7 -5.23 0.82 -0.38
N LEU A 8 -4.36 0.98 0.61
CA LEU A 8 -4.15 2.28 1.21
C LEU A 8 -3.60 3.29 0.20
N LEU A 9 -2.64 2.85 -0.62
CA LEU A 9 -2.08 3.70 -1.68
C LEU A 9 -3.14 4.11 -2.70
N LEU A 10 -3.99 3.17 -3.08
CA LEU A 10 -5.08 3.43 -4.01
C LEU A 10 -6.07 4.45 -3.46
N TYR A 11 -6.49 4.30 -2.21
CA TYR A 11 -7.39 5.25 -1.58
C TYR A 11 -6.75 6.63 -1.46
N ALA A 12 -5.48 6.68 -1.09
CA ALA A 12 -4.77 7.94 -0.94
C ALA A 12 -4.62 8.71 -2.26
N ALA A 13 -4.57 8.01 -3.38
CA ALA A 13 -4.41 8.62 -4.70
C ALA A 13 -5.73 8.81 -5.45
N ASN A 14 -6.77 8.02 -5.16
CA ASN A 14 -8.02 8.04 -5.89
C ASN A 14 -9.05 8.98 -5.23
N ARG A 15 -9.22 10.15 -5.82
CA ARG A 15 -10.13 11.18 -5.29
C ARG A 15 -11.60 10.74 -5.29
N ASP A 16 -11.96 9.75 -6.11
CA ASP A 16 -13.32 9.25 -6.17
C ASP A 16 -13.63 8.21 -5.09
N ALA A 17 -12.63 7.73 -4.38
CA ALA A 17 -12.84 6.76 -3.31
C ALA A 17 -13.43 7.44 -2.07
N ALA A 18 -14.39 6.76 -1.42
CA ALA A 18 -14.97 7.25 -0.18
C ALA A 18 -13.92 7.42 0.92
N GLU A 19 -12.88 6.58 0.89
CA GLU A 19 -11.80 6.56 1.88
C GLU A 19 -10.68 7.56 1.58
N HIS A 20 -10.78 8.32 0.49
CA HIS A 20 -9.68 9.15 0.00
C HIS A 20 -9.13 10.11 1.05
N GLU A 21 -9.98 10.92 1.67
CA GLU A 21 -9.52 11.92 2.63
C GLU A 21 -8.83 11.30 3.84
N ALA A 22 -9.42 10.24 4.40
CA ALA A 22 -8.84 9.56 5.55
C ALA A 22 -7.50 8.90 5.20
N ALA A 23 -7.43 8.22 4.06
CA ALA A 23 -6.23 7.53 3.63
C ALA A 23 -5.11 8.52 3.29
N ARG A 24 -5.44 9.58 2.56
CA ARG A 24 -4.48 10.61 2.19
C ARG A 24 -3.90 11.31 3.41
N SER A 25 -4.77 11.73 4.32
CA SER A 25 -4.33 12.41 5.54
C SER A 25 -3.44 11.52 6.40
N TRP A 26 -3.84 10.26 6.54
CA TRP A 26 -3.06 9.28 7.31
C TRP A 26 -1.68 9.06 6.68
N LEU A 27 -1.64 8.83 5.36
CA LEU A 27 -0.38 8.57 4.66
C LEU A 27 0.54 9.78 4.70
N ASP A 28 0.01 10.97 4.43
CA ASP A 28 0.80 12.20 4.47
C ASP A 28 1.40 12.42 5.87
N ALA A 29 0.62 12.18 6.91
CA ALA A 29 1.11 12.32 8.27
C ALA A 29 2.25 11.34 8.57
N ARG A 30 2.14 10.10 8.08
CA ARG A 30 3.18 9.10 8.29
C ARG A 30 4.44 9.39 7.48
N LEU A 31 4.30 9.78 6.21
CA LEU A 31 5.44 10.11 5.36
C LEU A 31 6.19 11.35 5.84
N ASN A 32 5.52 12.26 6.51
CA ASN A 32 6.15 13.46 7.08
C ASN A 32 6.53 13.28 8.55
N GLY A 33 6.33 12.10 9.10
CA GLY A 33 6.65 11.80 10.50
C GLY A 33 8.06 11.27 10.68
N THR A 34 8.36 10.82 11.90
CA THR A 34 9.66 10.28 12.27
C THR A 34 9.74 8.76 12.17
N ALA A 35 8.59 8.07 12.21
CA ALA A 35 8.56 6.63 12.05
C ALA A 35 8.78 6.24 10.60
N ARG A 36 9.51 5.15 10.37
CA ARG A 36 9.79 4.67 9.01
C ARG A 36 8.55 4.06 8.39
N VAL A 37 8.32 4.39 7.12
CA VAL A 37 7.19 3.90 6.34
C VAL A 37 7.71 3.03 5.20
N GLY A 38 7.41 1.74 5.26
CA GLY A 38 7.80 0.80 4.22
C GLY A 38 6.81 0.76 3.08
N LEU A 39 7.30 0.95 1.86
CA LEU A 39 6.53 0.85 0.63
C LEU A 39 7.04 -0.36 -0.16
N PRO A 40 6.58 -1.58 0.17
CA PRO A 40 7.11 -2.79 -0.45
C PRO A 40 6.81 -2.85 -1.95
N TRP A 41 7.69 -3.49 -2.72
CA TRP A 41 7.48 -3.65 -4.15
C TRP A 41 6.13 -4.27 -4.53
N PRO A 42 5.65 -5.33 -3.85
CA PRO A 42 4.32 -5.86 -4.18
C PRO A 42 3.20 -4.83 -4.06
N SER A 43 3.28 -3.96 -3.05
CA SER A 43 2.29 -2.91 -2.85
C SER A 43 2.36 -1.84 -3.93
N THR A 44 3.57 -1.35 -4.23
CA THR A 44 3.73 -0.29 -5.23
C THR A 44 3.41 -0.77 -6.64
N LEU A 45 3.82 -2.00 -6.99
CA LEU A 45 3.51 -2.57 -8.30
C LEU A 45 2.01 -2.85 -8.45
N ALA A 46 1.36 -3.35 -7.40
CA ALA A 46 -0.10 -3.54 -7.42
C ALA A 46 -0.82 -2.21 -7.57
N PHE A 47 -0.34 -1.16 -6.87
CA PHE A 47 -0.89 0.18 -7.02
C PHE A 47 -0.80 0.65 -8.48
N VAL A 48 0.37 0.55 -9.11
CA VAL A 48 0.54 0.97 -10.50
C VAL A 48 -0.39 0.20 -11.43
N ARG A 49 -0.47 -1.12 -11.26
CA ARG A 49 -1.31 -1.97 -12.09
C ARG A 49 -2.79 -1.61 -11.99
N ILE A 50 -3.29 -1.40 -10.78
CA ILE A 50 -4.71 -1.13 -10.55
C ILE A 50 -5.06 0.31 -10.91
N ALA A 51 -4.23 1.27 -10.53
CA ALA A 51 -4.46 2.68 -10.81
C ALA A 51 -4.49 2.99 -12.30
N SER A 52 -3.80 2.19 -13.10
CA SER A 52 -3.76 2.34 -14.56
C SER A 52 -4.78 1.48 -15.30
N ASN A 53 -5.66 0.78 -14.58
CA ASN A 53 -6.67 -0.07 -15.18
C ASN A 53 -8.02 0.65 -15.27
N PRO A 54 -8.47 1.05 -16.48
CA PRO A 54 -9.71 1.81 -16.63
C PRO A 54 -10.97 1.01 -16.30
N ILE A 55 -10.88 -0.31 -16.24
CA ILE A 55 -12.01 -1.16 -15.85
C ILE A 55 -12.26 -1.05 -14.35
N VAL A 56 -11.20 -0.91 -13.56
CA VAL A 56 -11.26 -0.91 -12.10
C VAL A 56 -11.39 0.52 -11.56
N VAL A 57 -10.65 1.46 -12.15
CA VAL A 57 -10.57 2.84 -11.67
C VAL A 57 -11.20 3.78 -12.70
N ARG A 58 -12.22 4.50 -12.29
CA ARG A 58 -12.97 5.40 -13.18
C ARG A 58 -12.08 6.46 -13.85
N ARG A 59 -11.20 7.07 -13.07
CA ARG A 59 -10.23 8.05 -13.55
C ARG A 59 -8.85 7.44 -13.54
N SER A 60 -8.68 6.41 -14.35
CA SER A 60 -7.39 5.75 -14.43
C SER A 60 -6.32 6.68 -15.00
N VAL A 61 -5.10 6.46 -14.57
CA VAL A 61 -3.93 7.18 -15.06
C VAL A 61 -3.07 6.22 -15.89
N THR A 62 -2.08 6.75 -16.60
CA THR A 62 -1.14 5.87 -17.27
C THR A 62 -0.22 5.18 -16.26
N PRO A 63 0.39 4.02 -16.61
CA PRO A 63 1.39 3.41 -15.73
C PRO A 63 2.53 4.36 -15.37
N ALA A 64 2.96 5.20 -16.32
CA ALA A 64 4.01 6.19 -16.05
C ALA A 64 3.59 7.22 -15.02
N GLU A 65 2.35 7.68 -15.09
CA GLU A 65 1.81 8.63 -14.11
C GLU A 65 1.67 8.00 -12.73
N ALA A 66 1.19 6.75 -12.67
CA ALA A 66 1.09 6.01 -11.42
C ALA A 66 2.48 5.80 -10.80
N TRP A 67 3.47 5.47 -11.62
CA TRP A 67 4.85 5.30 -11.15
C TRP A 67 5.43 6.62 -10.62
N ARG A 68 5.11 7.72 -11.27
CA ARG A 68 5.53 9.05 -10.79
C ARG A 68 4.99 9.33 -9.39
N GLN A 69 3.74 8.94 -9.12
CA GLN A 69 3.17 9.05 -7.79
C GLN A 69 3.94 8.20 -6.77
N VAL A 70 4.31 6.98 -7.14
CA VAL A 70 5.14 6.12 -6.28
C VAL A 70 6.47 6.79 -5.97
N ARG A 71 7.11 7.37 -6.99
CA ARG A 71 8.38 8.07 -6.80
C ARG A 71 8.24 9.26 -5.85
N ASP A 72 7.13 9.98 -5.91
CA ASP A 72 6.89 11.10 -5.00
C ASP A 72 6.79 10.61 -3.55
N TRP A 73 6.10 9.51 -3.33
CA TRP A 73 6.04 8.91 -1.99
C TRP A 73 7.43 8.44 -1.53
N LEU A 74 8.17 7.78 -2.41
CA LEU A 74 9.51 7.27 -2.08
C LEU A 74 10.52 8.39 -1.85
N ALA A 75 10.26 9.58 -2.35
CA ALA A 75 11.13 10.74 -2.12
C ALA A 75 11.00 11.30 -0.71
N CYS A 76 9.95 10.95 0.03
CA CYS A 76 9.80 11.37 1.42
C CYS A 76 10.85 10.68 2.30
N GLU A 77 11.41 11.42 3.24
CA GLU A 77 12.52 10.93 4.07
C GLU A 77 12.16 9.67 4.87
N ALA A 78 10.93 9.60 5.36
CA ALA A 78 10.48 8.44 6.14
C ALA A 78 10.25 7.19 5.30
N ALA A 79 10.14 7.32 3.98
CA ALA A 79 9.81 6.21 3.09
C ALA A 79 11.04 5.33 2.79
N TRP A 80 10.83 4.03 2.67
CA TRP A 80 11.88 3.09 2.27
C TRP A 80 11.24 1.85 1.64
N ILE A 81 12.06 1.06 0.96
CA ILE A 81 11.61 -0.16 0.31
C ILE A 81 12.14 -1.35 1.11
N PRO A 82 11.27 -2.05 1.86
CA PRO A 82 11.70 -3.24 2.59
C PRO A 82 11.96 -4.41 1.63
N LEU A 83 13.02 -5.16 1.92
CA LEU A 83 13.38 -6.35 1.15
C LEU A 83 12.94 -7.60 1.92
N PRO A 84 12.46 -8.64 1.20
CA PRO A 84 12.13 -9.91 1.85
C PRO A 84 13.37 -10.53 2.50
N GLY A 85 13.18 -11.13 3.68
CA GLY A 85 14.21 -11.82 4.41
C GLY A 85 13.62 -13.01 5.14
N ALA A 86 14.42 -13.68 5.97
CA ALA A 86 13.96 -14.86 6.73
C ALA A 86 12.71 -14.55 7.56
N ARG A 87 12.71 -13.42 8.24
CA ARG A 87 11.57 -13.01 9.05
C ARG A 87 10.32 -12.76 8.23
N HIS A 88 10.50 -12.25 7.01
CA HIS A 88 9.39 -12.03 6.09
C HIS A 88 8.67 -13.35 5.79
N ALA A 89 9.43 -14.41 5.52
CA ALA A 89 8.85 -15.73 5.25
C ALA A 89 8.08 -16.27 6.46
N GLU A 90 8.60 -16.09 7.66
CA GLU A 90 7.93 -16.51 8.89
C GLU A 90 6.61 -15.78 9.10
N VAL A 91 6.63 -14.47 8.96
CA VAL A 91 5.44 -13.64 9.14
C VAL A 91 4.38 -13.99 8.09
N LEU A 92 4.78 -14.13 6.85
CA LEU A 92 3.87 -14.47 5.77
C LEU A 92 3.27 -15.86 5.98
N GLY A 93 4.09 -16.84 6.36
CA GLY A 93 3.62 -18.19 6.65
C GLY A 93 2.57 -18.20 7.76
N ALA A 94 2.84 -17.50 8.84
CA ALA A 94 1.92 -17.42 9.98
C ALA A 94 0.58 -16.78 9.58
N LEU A 95 0.62 -15.77 8.73
CA LEU A 95 -0.59 -15.12 8.24
C LEU A 95 -1.40 -16.03 7.33
N LEU A 96 -0.74 -16.78 6.45
CA LEU A 96 -1.41 -17.67 5.51
C LEU A 96 -2.07 -18.87 6.19
N GLU A 97 -1.63 -19.23 7.39
CA GLU A 97 -2.22 -20.30 8.18
C GLU A 97 -3.52 -19.90 8.86
N ARG A 98 -3.90 -18.64 8.86
CA ARG A 98 -5.15 -18.20 9.47
C ARG A 98 -6.35 -18.72 8.67
N PRO A 99 -7.40 -19.23 9.34
CA PRO A 99 -8.50 -19.90 8.65
C PRO A 99 -9.29 -19.01 7.70
N PHE A 100 -9.29 -17.70 7.90
CA PHE A 100 -10.03 -16.75 7.05
C PHE A 100 -9.22 -16.22 5.86
N VAL A 101 -7.94 -16.61 5.73
CA VAL A 101 -7.11 -16.15 4.62
C VAL A 101 -7.42 -17.01 3.38
N THR A 102 -7.76 -16.35 2.29
CA THR A 102 -8.00 -16.97 0.98
C THR A 102 -6.96 -16.49 -0.01
N SER A 103 -6.89 -17.11 -1.18
CA SER A 103 -5.95 -16.71 -2.23
C SER A 103 -6.10 -15.24 -2.63
N ARG A 104 -7.29 -14.67 -2.48
CA ARG A 104 -7.55 -13.26 -2.78
C ARG A 104 -6.91 -12.31 -1.77
N LEU A 105 -6.71 -12.78 -0.53
CA LEU A 105 -6.18 -11.97 0.55
C LEU A 105 -4.66 -12.09 0.72
N VAL A 106 -4.02 -13.00 0.01
CA VAL A 106 -2.59 -13.24 0.16
C VAL A 106 -1.74 -11.97 0.02
N PRO A 107 -1.94 -11.10 -0.98
CA PRO A 107 -1.15 -9.87 -1.06
C PRO A 107 -1.32 -8.95 0.15
N ASP A 108 -2.55 -8.85 0.68
CA ASP A 108 -2.83 -8.00 1.83
C ASP A 108 -2.32 -8.61 3.14
N ALA A 109 -2.41 -9.93 3.27
CA ALA A 109 -1.91 -10.65 4.44
C ALA A 109 -0.41 -10.46 4.63
N GLN A 110 0.33 -10.19 3.56
CA GLN A 110 1.77 -9.98 3.61
C GLN A 110 2.16 -8.76 4.46
N PHE A 111 1.27 -7.78 4.60
CA PHE A 111 1.56 -6.53 5.31
C PHE A 111 0.43 -6.18 6.27
N PRO A 112 0.32 -6.93 7.40
CA PRO A 112 -0.85 -6.79 8.27
C PRO A 112 -0.99 -5.42 8.93
N GLU A 113 0.10 -4.70 9.17
CA GLU A 113 0.04 -3.35 9.74
C GLU A 113 -0.63 -2.36 8.79
N ALA A 114 -0.48 -2.58 7.49
CA ALA A 114 -1.02 -1.68 6.49
C ALA A 114 -2.54 -1.75 6.38
N SER A 115 -3.15 -2.86 6.79
CA SER A 115 -4.59 -3.00 6.76
C SER A 115 -5.30 -2.24 7.88
N ARG A 116 -4.54 -1.62 8.77
CA ARG A 116 -5.06 -0.93 9.94
C ARG A 116 -5.12 0.59 9.80
N PHE A 117 -5.24 1.10 8.59
CA PHE A 117 -5.43 2.53 8.47
C PHE A 117 -6.78 2.93 9.10
N PRO A 118 -6.95 4.21 9.54
CA PRO A 118 -8.16 4.61 10.24
C PRO A 118 -9.41 4.37 9.43
N ARG A 119 -10.39 3.74 10.06
CA ARG A 119 -11.71 3.56 9.49
C ARG A 119 -12.66 4.56 10.10
N ARG A 120 -13.62 4.93 9.34
CA ARG A 120 -14.62 5.86 9.78
C ARG A 120 -15.61 5.23 10.74
#